data_d212cca27698e1f67a0debd7aa2b2800
#
_entry.id   d212cca27698e1f67a0debd7aa2b2800
#
_cell.length_a   1.000
_cell.length_b   1.000
_cell.length_c   1.000
_cell.angle_alpha   90.00
_cell.angle_beta   90.00
_cell.angle_gamma   90.00
#
_symmetry.space_group_name_H-M   'P 1'
#
loop_
_entity.id
_entity.type
_entity.pdbx_description
1 polymer ?
#
loop_
_entity_poly.entity_id
_entity_poly.type
_entity_poly.pdbx_seq_one_letter_code
_entity_poly.pdbx_strand_id
1 'polypeptide(L)'
;MLHWYRGQLRSLLNELLPRWQEKIGVSVGNWGIKRMKTRWGTCNQKAGRIWLNLELIKKPFACIEYVTVHELLHLIEKKHNENFVNLMTKYIPKWRSLKQELNRFILSHEEWKF
;
A
#
# COMPACT_ATOMS: atom_id res chain seq x y z
N MET A 1 -14.44 0.31 -18.38
CA MET A 1 -13.21 -0.42 -17.96
C MET A 1 -12.62 0.12 -16.68
N LEU A 2 -12.19 1.40 -16.67
CA LEU A 2 -11.59 1.99 -15.47
C LEU A 2 -12.52 1.99 -14.26
N HIS A 3 -13.80 2.27 -14.46
CA HIS A 3 -14.78 2.27 -13.37
C HIS A 3 -14.93 0.89 -12.75
N TRP A 4 -14.88 -0.15 -13.56
CA TRP A 4 -15.01 -1.52 -13.10
C TRP A 4 -13.81 -1.91 -12.22
N TYR A 5 -12.60 -1.64 -12.70
CA TYR A 5 -11.37 -1.94 -11.94
C TYR A 5 -11.33 -1.15 -10.64
N ARG A 6 -11.69 0.12 -10.68
CA ARG A 6 -11.72 0.96 -9.48
C ARG A 6 -12.70 0.42 -8.45
N GLY A 7 -13.87 -0.02 -8.90
CA GLY A 7 -14.86 -0.61 -8.02
C GLY A 7 -14.38 -1.89 -7.35
N GLN A 8 -13.68 -2.74 -8.10
CA GLN A 8 -13.13 -3.97 -7.55
C GLN A 8 -12.06 -3.70 -6.51
N LEU A 9 -11.12 -2.79 -6.81
CA LEU A 9 -10.08 -2.44 -5.87
C LEU A 9 -10.66 -1.79 -4.61
N ARG A 10 -11.65 -0.92 -4.79
CA ARG A 10 -12.34 -0.27 -3.66
C ARG A 10 -12.98 -1.31 -2.74
N SER A 11 -13.64 -2.32 -3.31
CA SER A 11 -14.25 -3.39 -2.53
C SER A 11 -13.22 -4.15 -1.71
N LEU A 12 -12.08 -4.48 -2.31
CA LEU A 12 -10.99 -5.14 -1.59
C LEU A 12 -10.46 -4.27 -0.45
N LEU A 13 -10.25 -2.99 -0.73
CA LEU A 13 -9.69 -2.07 0.27
C LEU A 13 -10.68 -1.79 1.39
N ASN A 14 -11.98 -1.80 1.10
CA ASN A 14 -13.01 -1.65 2.13
C ASN A 14 -12.96 -2.81 3.14
N GLU A 15 -12.43 -3.95 2.76
CA GLU A 15 -12.23 -5.08 3.67
C GLU A 15 -10.86 -5.06 4.32
N LEU A 16 -9.82 -4.76 3.54
CA LEU A 16 -8.45 -4.78 4.02
C LEU A 16 -8.13 -3.66 5.01
N LEU A 17 -8.57 -2.45 4.71
CA LEU A 17 -8.20 -1.29 5.53
C LEU A 17 -8.70 -1.39 6.97
N PRO A 18 -9.98 -1.69 7.24
CA PRO A 18 -10.44 -1.81 8.62
C PRO A 18 -9.69 -2.91 9.38
N ARG A 19 -9.47 -4.05 8.72
CA ARG A 19 -8.78 -5.18 9.33
C ARG A 19 -7.36 -4.82 9.75
N TRP A 20 -6.62 -4.20 8.85
CA TRP A 20 -5.23 -3.85 9.14
C TRP A 20 -5.10 -2.65 10.07
N GLN A 21 -6.02 -1.71 10.00
CA GLN A 21 -6.06 -0.59 10.96
C GLN A 21 -6.19 -1.13 12.40
N GLU A 22 -7.05 -2.11 12.58
CA GLU A 22 -7.23 -2.74 13.88
C GLU A 22 -5.97 -3.49 14.33
N LYS A 23 -5.38 -4.28 13.44
CA LYS A 23 -4.17 -5.06 13.77
C LYS A 23 -2.98 -4.18 14.12
N ILE A 24 -2.78 -3.11 13.37
CA ILE A 24 -1.64 -2.22 13.56
C ILE A 24 -1.90 -1.20 14.67
N GLY A 25 -3.16 -0.87 14.90
CA GLY A 25 -3.52 0.13 15.90
C GLY A 25 -3.44 1.55 15.38
N VAL A 26 -3.77 1.76 14.10
CA VAL A 26 -3.79 3.09 13.47
C VAL A 26 -5.16 3.39 12.91
N SER A 27 -5.42 4.66 12.67
CA SER A 27 -6.64 5.11 12.00
C SER A 27 -6.27 5.97 10.81
N VAL A 28 -6.79 5.61 9.64
CA VAL A 28 -6.63 6.44 8.47
C VAL A 28 -7.77 7.46 8.44
N GLY A 29 -7.42 8.73 8.20
CA GLY A 29 -8.43 9.78 8.15
C GLY A 29 -9.18 9.78 6.83
N ASN A 30 -8.48 9.48 5.75
CA ASN A 30 -9.05 9.50 4.42
C ASN A 30 -8.19 8.65 3.50
N TRP A 31 -8.82 7.98 2.53
CA TRP A 31 -8.08 7.19 1.55
C TRP A 31 -8.79 7.20 0.22
N GLY A 32 -8.05 6.92 -0.83
CA GLY A 32 -8.61 6.89 -2.17
C GLY A 32 -7.75 6.09 -3.13
N ILE A 33 -8.25 5.97 -4.33
CA ILE A 33 -7.62 5.25 -5.42
C ILE A 33 -7.37 6.22 -6.55
N LYS A 34 -6.16 6.21 -7.09
CA LYS A 34 -5.87 6.98 -8.30
C LYS A 34 -4.76 6.32 -9.09
N ARG A 35 -4.69 6.63 -10.37
CA ARG A 35 -3.64 6.13 -11.23
C ARG A 35 -2.38 6.95 -10.99
N MET A 36 -1.28 6.27 -10.71
CA MET A 36 0.01 6.92 -10.47
C MET A 36 1.06 6.32 -11.39
N LYS A 37 2.01 7.13 -11.83
CA LYS A 37 3.03 6.69 -12.79
C LYS A 37 4.21 5.98 -12.13
N THR A 38 4.61 6.43 -10.93
CA THR A 38 5.85 5.99 -10.32
C THR A 38 5.71 5.34 -8.96
N ARG A 39 4.50 5.32 -8.39
CA ARG A 39 4.30 4.80 -7.04
C ARG A 39 3.12 3.84 -6.98
N TRP A 40 3.25 2.84 -6.12
CA TRP A 40 2.14 1.92 -5.86
C TRP A 40 1.19 2.47 -4.79
N GLY A 41 1.70 3.32 -3.92
CA GLY A 41 0.89 3.98 -2.91
C GLY A 41 1.63 5.19 -2.35
N THR A 42 0.90 6.07 -1.67
CA THR A 42 1.47 7.23 -0.99
C THR A 42 0.74 7.44 0.34
N CYS A 43 1.41 8.08 1.27
CA CYS A 43 0.83 8.43 2.56
C CYS A 43 1.21 9.85 2.92
N ASN A 44 0.22 10.67 3.27
CA ASN A 44 0.43 11.98 3.87
C ASN A 44 0.15 11.82 5.37
N GLN A 45 1.20 11.71 6.15
CA GLN A 45 1.09 11.45 7.58
C GLN A 45 0.34 12.56 8.32
N LYS A 46 0.59 13.81 7.95
CA LYS A 46 -0.08 14.97 8.59
C LYS A 46 -1.58 14.95 8.36
N ALA A 47 -1.98 14.67 7.13
CA ALA A 47 -3.40 14.64 6.76
C ALA A 47 -4.07 13.33 7.11
N GLY A 48 -3.29 12.30 7.45
CA GLY A 48 -3.82 10.96 7.67
C GLY A 48 -4.43 10.39 6.41
N ARG A 49 -3.88 10.73 5.24
CA ARG A 49 -4.44 10.35 3.94
C ARG A 49 -3.54 9.36 3.22
N ILE A 50 -4.18 8.34 2.65
CA ILE A 50 -3.49 7.30 1.88
C ILE A 50 -4.09 7.25 0.48
N TRP A 51 -3.22 7.17 -0.54
CA TRP A 51 -3.61 6.91 -1.92
C TRP A 51 -3.03 5.58 -2.36
N LEU A 52 -3.84 4.77 -3.04
CA LEU A 52 -3.41 3.49 -3.60
C LEU A 52 -3.58 3.51 -5.11
N ASN A 53 -2.62 2.91 -5.80
CA ASN A 53 -2.58 2.95 -7.26
C ASN A 53 -3.61 1.98 -7.84
N LEU A 54 -4.42 2.48 -8.77
CA LEU A 54 -5.42 1.68 -9.47
C LEU A 54 -4.81 0.43 -10.11
N GLU A 55 -3.56 0.52 -10.58
CA GLU A 55 -2.86 -0.60 -11.21
C GLU A 55 -2.66 -1.81 -10.29
N LEU A 56 -2.80 -1.61 -8.98
CA LEU A 56 -2.71 -2.70 -8.02
C LEU A 56 -3.75 -3.80 -8.25
N ILE A 57 -4.90 -3.45 -8.84
CA ILE A 57 -5.95 -4.47 -9.08
C ILE A 57 -5.45 -5.58 -10.00
N LYS A 58 -4.42 -5.31 -10.80
CA LYS A 58 -3.83 -6.29 -11.72
C LYS A 58 -2.78 -7.17 -11.06
N LYS A 59 -2.47 -6.94 -9.79
CA LYS A 59 -1.43 -7.67 -9.07
C LYS A 59 -2.05 -8.71 -8.14
N PRO A 60 -1.24 -9.70 -7.70
CA PRO A 60 -1.73 -10.66 -6.72
C PRO A 60 -2.22 -9.98 -5.46
N PHE A 61 -3.19 -10.60 -4.79
CA PHE A 61 -3.76 -10.08 -3.56
C PHE A 61 -2.69 -9.75 -2.51
N ALA A 62 -1.68 -10.61 -2.39
CA ALA A 62 -0.61 -10.40 -1.41
C ALA A 62 0.15 -9.09 -1.67
N CYS A 63 0.28 -8.68 -2.93
CA CYS A 63 0.92 -7.40 -3.27
C CYS A 63 0.03 -6.23 -2.87
N ILE A 64 -1.27 -6.34 -3.08
CA ILE A 64 -2.23 -5.31 -2.68
C ILE A 64 -2.18 -5.14 -1.17
N GLU A 65 -2.18 -6.25 -0.46
CA GLU A 65 -2.09 -6.25 1.01
C GLU A 65 -0.78 -5.64 1.49
N TYR A 66 0.33 -6.00 0.86
CA TYR A 66 1.64 -5.44 1.20
C TYR A 66 1.67 -3.92 1.06
N VAL A 67 1.21 -3.39 -0.08
CA VAL A 67 1.21 -1.94 -0.29
C VAL A 67 0.28 -1.25 0.70
N THR A 68 -0.88 -1.84 0.97
CA THR A 68 -1.83 -1.29 1.95
C THR A 68 -1.17 -1.17 3.33
N VAL A 69 -0.53 -2.23 3.80
CA VAL A 69 0.14 -2.22 5.10
C VAL A 69 1.31 -1.24 5.11
N HIS A 70 2.07 -1.19 4.00
CA HIS A 70 3.18 -0.27 3.85
C HIS A 70 2.75 1.17 4.08
N GLU A 71 1.63 1.58 3.46
CA GLU A 71 1.15 2.94 3.63
C GLU A 71 0.55 3.18 5.02
N LEU A 72 -0.13 2.18 5.58
CA LEU A 72 -0.65 2.31 6.96
C LEU A 72 0.48 2.48 7.96
N LEU A 73 1.60 1.78 7.77
CA LEU A 73 2.76 1.90 8.66
C LEU A 73 3.39 3.29 8.59
N HIS A 74 3.27 3.96 7.45
CA HIS A 74 3.75 5.35 7.34
C HIS A 74 2.96 6.32 8.21
N LEU A 75 1.81 5.93 8.71
CA LEU A 75 1.08 6.75 9.69
C LEU A 75 1.80 6.73 11.05
N ILE A 76 2.59 5.69 11.31
CA ILE A 76 3.39 5.56 12.54
C ILE A 76 4.80 6.07 12.30
N GLU A 77 5.43 5.63 11.21
CA GLU A 77 6.83 5.90 10.92
C GLU A 77 6.96 6.48 9.50
N LYS A 78 7.27 7.76 9.43
CA LYS A 78 7.34 8.47 8.15
C LYS A 78 8.48 7.99 7.25
N LYS A 79 9.61 7.62 7.84
CA LYS A 79 10.82 7.26 7.09
C LYS A 79 10.98 5.74 6.98
N HIS A 80 11.66 5.30 5.93
CA HIS A 80 12.01 3.89 5.76
C HIS A 80 13.25 3.54 6.59
N ASN A 81 13.16 3.74 7.90
CA ASN A 81 14.25 3.46 8.82
C ASN A 81 14.14 2.03 9.38
N GLU A 82 15.03 1.71 10.31
CA GLU A 82 15.05 0.39 10.93
C GLU A 82 13.74 0.04 11.62
N ASN A 83 13.11 1.01 12.28
CA ASN A 83 11.83 0.80 12.93
C ASN A 83 10.73 0.42 11.91
N PHE A 84 10.70 1.12 10.78
CA PHE A 84 9.76 0.80 9.70
C PHE A 84 9.98 -0.64 9.17
N VAL A 85 11.24 -0.99 8.94
CA VAL A 85 11.58 -2.33 8.45
C VAL A 85 11.15 -3.40 9.44
N ASN A 86 11.34 -3.15 10.73
CA ASN A 86 10.93 -4.09 11.78
C ASN A 86 9.42 -4.26 11.80
N LEU A 87 8.67 -3.17 11.65
CA LEU A 87 7.20 -3.22 11.58
C LEU A 87 6.73 -3.96 10.34
N MET A 88 7.33 -3.69 9.18
CA MET A 88 6.99 -4.41 7.95
C MET A 88 7.24 -5.91 8.12
N THR A 89 8.37 -6.29 8.69
CA THR A 89 8.72 -7.69 8.88
C THR A 89 7.76 -8.38 9.85
N LYS A 90 7.31 -7.65 10.86
CA LYS A 90 6.35 -8.16 11.83
C LYS A 90 5.00 -8.48 11.18
N TYR A 91 4.49 -7.57 10.36
CA TYR A 91 3.13 -7.69 9.80
C TYR A 91 3.10 -8.41 8.46
N ILE A 92 4.09 -8.21 7.61
CA ILE A 92 4.19 -8.86 6.31
C ILE A 92 5.58 -9.47 6.18
N PRO A 93 5.83 -10.66 6.76
CA PRO A 93 7.17 -11.25 6.76
C PRO A 93 7.80 -11.43 5.38
N LYS A 94 6.96 -11.64 4.36
CA LYS A 94 7.43 -11.85 2.99
C LYS A 94 7.52 -10.55 2.16
N TRP A 95 7.55 -9.40 2.82
CA TRP A 95 7.49 -8.13 2.12
C TRP A 95 8.61 -7.93 1.08
N ARG A 96 9.80 -8.50 1.32
CA ARG A 96 10.90 -8.37 0.36
C ARG A 96 10.59 -9.08 -0.96
N SER A 97 10.00 -10.25 -0.90
CA SER A 97 9.54 -10.99 -2.07
C SER A 97 8.46 -10.22 -2.82
N LEU A 98 7.52 -9.65 -2.08
CA LEU A 98 6.42 -8.89 -2.67
C LEU A 98 6.92 -7.59 -3.31
N LYS A 99 7.89 -6.95 -2.70
CA LYS A 99 8.54 -5.79 -3.28
C LYS A 99 9.20 -6.14 -4.61
N GLN A 100 9.92 -7.27 -4.66
CA GLN A 100 10.54 -7.74 -5.89
C GLN A 100 9.49 -8.02 -6.97
N GLU A 101 8.37 -8.64 -6.58
CA GLU A 101 7.28 -8.92 -7.49
C GLU A 101 6.71 -7.64 -8.10
N LEU A 102 6.53 -6.61 -7.30
CA LEU A 102 6.05 -5.32 -7.79
C LEU A 102 7.08 -4.66 -8.71
N ASN A 103 8.36 -4.76 -8.38
CA ASN A 103 9.43 -4.13 -9.17
C ASN A 103 9.67 -4.81 -10.51
N ARG A 104 9.19 -6.03 -10.70
CA ARG A 104 9.24 -6.70 -12.00
C ARG A 104 8.41 -5.96 -13.04
N PHE A 105 7.39 -5.23 -12.59
CA PHE A 105 6.51 -4.46 -13.45
C PHE A 105 6.67 -2.98 -13.10
N ILE A 106 7.74 -2.40 -13.63
CA ILE A 106 8.09 -1.01 -13.37
C ILE A 106 7.00 -0.11 -13.92
N LEU A 107 6.46 0.80 -13.08
CA LEU A 107 5.41 1.72 -13.47
C LEU A 107 5.94 2.79 -14.42
N SER A 108 7.22 3.17 -14.22
CA SER A 108 7.92 4.07 -15.10
C SER A 108 9.38 3.66 -15.05
N HIS A 109 10.32 4.58 -15.10
CA HIS A 109 11.74 4.25 -14.99
C HIS A 109 12.23 4.18 -13.54
N GLU A 110 11.34 4.36 -12.59
CA GLU A 110 11.70 4.35 -11.18
C GLU A 110 11.24 3.07 -10.51
N GLU A 111 12.13 2.51 -9.71
CA GLU A 111 11.85 1.32 -8.94
C GLU A 111 11.12 1.69 -7.66
N TRP A 112 10.18 0.85 -7.25
CA TRP A 112 9.49 1.00 -5.97
C TRP A 112 10.48 0.78 -4.84
N LYS A 113 10.67 1.80 -4.03
CA LYS A 113 11.53 1.73 -2.85
C LYS A 113 10.65 1.73 -1.62
N PHE A 114 10.64 0.67 -0.89
CA PHE A 114 9.75 0.47 0.25
C PHE A 114 9.63 1.64 1.23
#